data_73406c9bd318ae2521ebc26977e4fa53
#
_entry.id   73406c9bd318ae2521ebc26977e4fa53
#
_cell.length_a   1.000
_cell.length_b   1.000
_cell.length_c   1.000
_cell.angle_alpha   90.00
_cell.angle_beta   90.00
_cell.angle_gamma   90.00
#
_symmetry.space_group_name_H-M   'P 1'
#
loop_
_entity.id
_entity.type
_entity.pdbx_description
1 polymer ?
#
loop_
_entity_poly.entity_id
_entity_poly.type
_entity_poly.pdbx_seq_one_letter_code
_entity_poly.pdbx_strand_id
1 'polypeptide(L)'
;PEDIIFDPNILAIATGIEEHDRYAINFIEATREIKARCPGVRISGGVSNLSFSFRGNDPVREAIHSAFLYHAIQAGMDMGIVNAGQLVVYEDIPSDLLEHVEDIIFARRPDATDRMVAFAETVRGEGKKRVVDLSWREGDVAARLSHALVHGIVDFIEADTEEARLQYARPLEVIEGPLMDGMRVVGDLFGAGKMFLPQVVKSARAMKRSVAYLEPFMDDDKSASNSQGKIVMATVKGDVHDIGKNIV
;
A
#
# COMPACT_ATOMS: atom_id res chain seq x y z
N PRO A 1 11.10 -20.14 31.13
CA PRO A 1 11.17 -19.50 29.80
C PRO A 1 10.32 -20.25 28.77
N GLU A 2 10.24 -21.57 28.84
CA GLU A 2 9.57 -22.45 27.86
C GLU A 2 8.05 -22.22 27.73
N ASP A 3 7.41 -21.58 28.72
CA ASP A 3 6.01 -21.21 28.71
C ASP A 3 5.76 -19.78 28.15
N ILE A 4 6.83 -19.09 27.75
CA ILE A 4 6.75 -17.74 27.20
C ILE A 4 6.76 -17.82 25.68
N ILE A 5 5.80 -17.17 25.06
CA ILE A 5 5.69 -16.99 23.62
C ILE A 5 5.75 -15.50 23.31
N PHE A 6 6.72 -15.07 22.53
CA PHE A 6 6.76 -13.71 22.00
C PHE A 6 6.11 -13.62 20.64
N ASP A 7 5.35 -12.55 20.40
CA ASP A 7 4.90 -12.13 19.09
C ASP A 7 5.45 -10.73 18.80
N PRO A 8 6.54 -10.61 18.02
CA PRO A 8 7.12 -9.32 17.67
C PRO A 8 6.31 -8.51 16.67
N ASN A 9 5.09 -8.91 16.35
CA ASN A 9 4.18 -8.38 15.33
C ASN A 9 4.70 -8.53 13.88
N ILE A 10 3.96 -9.27 13.08
CA ILE A 10 4.14 -9.28 11.62
C ILE A 10 3.21 -8.22 11.02
N LEU A 11 3.79 -7.24 10.35
CA LEU A 11 3.10 -6.13 9.74
C LEU A 11 3.17 -6.23 8.22
N ALA A 12 2.23 -5.56 7.53
CA ALA A 12 2.16 -5.57 6.07
C ALA A 12 3.38 -4.89 5.44
N ILE A 13 3.96 -5.54 4.43
CA ILE A 13 5.03 -4.98 3.58
C ILE A 13 4.47 -4.60 2.20
N ALA A 14 5.30 -3.97 1.38
CA ALA A 14 4.94 -3.55 0.02
C ALA A 14 3.62 -2.75 -0.01
N THR A 15 3.43 -1.86 0.94
CA THR A 15 2.25 -0.99 1.06
C THR A 15 2.37 0.27 0.19
N GLY A 16 3.56 0.56 -0.33
CA GLY A 16 3.91 1.82 -0.97
C GLY A 16 4.33 2.93 0.02
N ILE A 17 4.43 2.61 1.31
CA ILE A 17 4.95 3.48 2.38
C ILE A 17 6.35 2.98 2.74
N GLU A 18 7.38 3.82 2.57
CA GLU A 18 8.80 3.45 2.70
C GLU A 18 9.14 2.86 4.08
N GLU A 19 8.55 3.41 5.16
CA GLU A 19 8.78 2.93 6.52
C GLU A 19 8.36 1.46 6.71
N HIS A 20 7.44 0.95 5.86
CA HIS A 20 6.95 -0.43 5.95
C HIS A 20 7.85 -1.45 5.22
N ASP A 21 8.77 -1.00 4.38
CA ASP A 21 9.58 -1.91 3.55
C ASP A 21 10.49 -2.82 4.39
N ARG A 22 10.85 -2.41 5.60
CA ARG A 22 11.72 -3.18 6.50
C ARG A 22 10.98 -4.06 7.51
N TYR A 23 9.66 -4.08 7.55
CA TYR A 23 8.94 -4.80 8.61
C TYR A 23 9.21 -6.32 8.62
N ALA A 24 9.34 -6.96 7.45
CA ALA A 24 9.70 -8.38 7.37
C ALA A 24 11.11 -8.64 7.89
N ILE A 25 12.08 -7.80 7.51
CA ILE A 25 13.47 -7.87 7.97
C ILE A 25 13.50 -7.70 9.49
N ASN A 26 12.81 -6.67 10.01
CA ASN A 26 12.80 -6.37 11.45
C ASN A 26 12.23 -7.53 12.26
N PHE A 27 11.19 -8.21 11.79
CA PHE A 27 10.66 -9.41 12.45
C PHE A 27 11.70 -10.54 12.47
N ILE A 28 12.37 -10.81 11.35
CA ILE A 28 13.40 -11.86 11.24
C ILE A 28 14.58 -11.56 12.15
N GLU A 29 15.04 -10.31 12.19
CA GLU A 29 16.14 -9.86 13.05
C GLU A 29 15.74 -9.92 14.53
N ALA A 30 14.55 -9.43 14.90
CA ALA A 30 14.01 -9.52 16.24
C ALA A 30 13.88 -10.97 16.71
N THR A 31 13.44 -11.88 15.84
CA THR A 31 13.37 -13.32 16.12
C THR A 31 14.75 -13.86 16.51
N ARG A 32 15.80 -13.57 15.73
CA ARG A 32 17.18 -14.00 16.05
C ARG A 32 17.66 -13.44 17.37
N GLU A 33 17.42 -12.15 17.61
CA GLU A 33 17.86 -11.47 18.83
C GLU A 33 17.14 -12.04 20.07
N ILE A 34 15.82 -12.22 20.01
CA ILE A 34 15.04 -12.81 21.12
C ILE A 34 15.54 -14.21 21.43
N LYS A 35 15.74 -15.07 20.41
CA LYS A 35 16.24 -16.43 20.61
C LYS A 35 17.62 -16.44 21.23
N ALA A 36 18.50 -15.51 20.88
CA ALA A 36 19.84 -15.40 21.44
C ALA A 36 19.83 -14.88 22.89
N ARG A 37 18.99 -13.90 23.21
CA ARG A 37 18.97 -13.23 24.53
C ARG A 37 18.07 -13.93 25.54
N CYS A 38 17.05 -14.64 25.08
CA CYS A 38 16.05 -15.32 25.90
C CYS A 38 15.99 -16.82 25.53
N PRO A 39 17.01 -17.63 25.91
CA PRO A 39 17.02 -19.06 25.59
C PRO A 39 15.79 -19.77 26.19
N GLY A 40 15.16 -20.65 25.39
CA GLY A 40 14.00 -21.44 25.81
C GLY A 40 12.65 -20.80 25.50
N VAL A 41 12.57 -19.52 25.15
CA VAL A 41 11.30 -18.89 24.72
C VAL A 41 10.91 -19.28 23.29
N ARG A 42 9.64 -19.16 23.00
CA ARG A 42 9.08 -19.43 21.67
C ARG A 42 8.66 -18.14 20.96
N ILE A 43 8.66 -18.19 19.62
CA ILE A 43 8.26 -17.07 18.76
C ILE A 43 7.05 -17.48 17.94
N SER A 44 6.02 -16.64 17.95
CA SER A 44 4.83 -16.75 17.12
C SER A 44 4.66 -15.51 16.26
N GLY A 45 3.85 -15.59 15.19
CA GLY A 45 3.47 -14.41 14.43
C GLY A 45 2.32 -14.67 13.44
N GLY A 46 1.54 -13.62 13.18
CA GLY A 46 0.43 -13.61 12.23
C GLY A 46 0.91 -13.45 10.80
N VAL A 47 1.35 -14.53 10.15
CA VAL A 47 2.00 -14.53 8.82
C VAL A 47 1.11 -13.90 7.74
N SER A 48 -0.21 -14.11 7.81
CA SER A 48 -1.14 -13.57 6.80
C SER A 48 -1.17 -12.05 6.72
N ASN A 49 -0.76 -11.35 7.80
CA ASN A 49 -0.67 -9.88 7.81
C ASN A 49 0.38 -9.36 6.82
N LEU A 50 1.48 -10.10 6.64
CA LEU A 50 2.60 -9.68 5.79
C LEU A 50 2.16 -9.31 4.37
N SER A 51 1.26 -10.13 3.81
CA SER A 51 0.79 -10.02 2.43
C SER A 51 -0.50 -9.23 2.25
N PHE A 52 -0.92 -8.46 3.26
CA PHE A 52 -2.18 -7.71 3.23
C PHE A 52 -2.27 -6.77 2.01
N SER A 53 -1.14 -6.22 1.58
CA SER A 53 -1.04 -5.34 0.41
C SER A 53 -1.54 -5.99 -0.90
N PHE A 54 -1.53 -7.33 -0.97
CA PHE A 54 -1.95 -8.11 -2.13
C PHE A 54 -3.25 -8.90 -1.88
N ARG A 55 -4.10 -8.42 -0.98
CA ARG A 55 -5.40 -9.02 -0.71
C ARG A 55 -6.20 -9.20 -2.02
N GLY A 56 -6.71 -10.43 -2.25
CA GLY A 56 -7.43 -10.79 -3.46
C GLY A 56 -6.54 -11.33 -4.59
N ASN A 57 -5.22 -11.52 -4.37
CA ASN A 57 -4.32 -12.25 -5.26
C ASN A 57 -3.69 -13.42 -4.47
N ASP A 58 -4.40 -14.54 -4.40
CA ASP A 58 -4.01 -15.68 -3.58
C ASP A 58 -2.66 -16.28 -4.00
N PRO A 59 -2.33 -16.48 -5.28
CA PRO A 59 -1.02 -17.00 -5.67
C PRO A 59 0.17 -16.17 -5.18
N VAL A 60 0.06 -14.85 -5.26
CA VAL A 60 1.09 -13.92 -4.75
C VAL A 60 1.19 -14.00 -3.23
N ARG A 61 0.04 -14.04 -2.53
CA ARG A 61 0.02 -14.12 -1.08
C ARG A 61 0.61 -15.42 -0.55
N GLU A 62 0.28 -16.55 -1.18
CA GLU A 62 0.81 -17.88 -0.85
C GLU A 62 2.33 -17.91 -0.99
N ALA A 63 2.87 -17.33 -2.07
CA ALA A 63 4.30 -17.24 -2.28
C ALA A 63 4.98 -16.35 -1.22
N ILE A 64 4.39 -15.20 -0.88
CA ILE A 64 4.91 -14.31 0.19
C ILE A 64 4.93 -15.04 1.54
N HIS A 65 3.83 -15.74 1.91
CA HIS A 65 3.76 -16.48 3.17
C HIS A 65 4.83 -17.57 3.23
N SER A 66 4.97 -18.35 2.17
CA SER A 66 5.89 -19.49 2.11
C SER A 66 7.35 -19.03 2.14
N ALA A 67 7.72 -18.03 1.35
CA ALA A 67 9.07 -17.49 1.34
C ALA A 67 9.42 -16.83 2.69
N PHE A 68 8.51 -16.06 3.28
CA PHE A 68 8.74 -15.46 4.59
C PHE A 68 8.91 -16.52 5.68
N LEU A 69 8.04 -17.54 5.73
CA LEU A 69 8.14 -18.63 6.70
C LEU A 69 9.45 -19.38 6.57
N TYR A 70 9.89 -19.66 5.34
CA TYR A 70 11.19 -20.29 5.10
C TYR A 70 12.33 -19.55 5.83
N HIS A 71 12.41 -18.23 5.67
CA HIS A 71 13.45 -17.42 6.30
C HIS A 71 13.22 -17.19 7.80
N ALA A 72 11.97 -17.01 8.25
CA ALA A 72 11.64 -16.79 9.65
C ALA A 72 11.86 -18.05 10.51
N ILE A 73 11.57 -19.23 10.00
CA ILE A 73 11.85 -20.50 10.67
C ILE A 73 13.37 -20.70 10.84
N GLN A 74 14.15 -20.40 9.81
CA GLN A 74 15.62 -20.43 9.92
C GLN A 74 16.18 -19.43 10.95
N ALA A 75 15.46 -18.33 11.17
CA ALA A 75 15.80 -17.35 12.21
C ALA A 75 15.39 -17.81 13.63
N GLY A 76 14.56 -18.85 13.75
CA GLY A 76 14.11 -19.41 15.02
C GLY A 76 12.63 -19.22 15.35
N MET A 77 11.80 -18.82 14.38
CA MET A 77 10.34 -18.78 14.54
C MET A 77 9.80 -20.21 14.77
N ASP A 78 8.97 -20.38 15.82
CA ASP A 78 8.46 -21.70 16.24
C ASP A 78 7.02 -21.94 15.72
N MET A 79 6.21 -20.90 15.62
CA MET A 79 4.78 -20.98 15.30
C MET A 79 4.36 -19.86 14.36
N GLY A 80 3.48 -20.17 13.40
CA GLY A 80 2.89 -19.19 12.49
C GLY A 80 1.37 -19.32 12.48
N ILE A 81 0.68 -18.20 12.57
CA ILE A 81 -0.77 -18.13 12.34
C ILE A 81 -0.98 -17.84 10.86
N VAL A 82 -1.37 -18.86 10.11
CA VAL A 82 -1.52 -18.81 8.66
C VAL A 82 -2.52 -19.89 8.21
N ASN A 83 -3.13 -19.71 7.04
CA ASN A 83 -3.89 -20.78 6.42
C ASN A 83 -2.93 -21.84 5.84
N ALA A 84 -2.76 -22.93 6.56
CA ALA A 84 -1.83 -24.00 6.15
C ALA A 84 -2.16 -24.63 4.78
N GLY A 85 -3.44 -24.59 4.37
CA GLY A 85 -3.87 -25.10 3.05
C GLY A 85 -3.48 -24.19 1.88
N GLN A 86 -2.95 -23.00 2.17
CA GLN A 86 -2.49 -22.01 1.19
C GLN A 86 -0.97 -21.80 1.23
N LEU A 87 -0.22 -22.78 1.73
CA LEU A 87 1.23 -22.74 1.71
C LEU A 87 1.75 -23.63 0.57
N VAL A 88 2.72 -23.11 -0.16
CA VAL A 88 3.48 -23.86 -1.18
C VAL A 88 4.87 -24.17 -0.64
N VAL A 89 5.51 -25.20 -1.16
CA VAL A 89 6.91 -25.47 -0.83
C VAL A 89 7.78 -24.37 -1.43
N TYR A 90 8.76 -23.87 -0.66
CA TYR A 90 9.61 -22.75 -1.10
C TYR A 90 10.28 -23.01 -2.46
N GLU A 91 10.79 -24.22 -2.69
CA GLU A 91 11.44 -24.62 -3.92
C GLU A 91 10.47 -24.75 -5.11
N ASP A 92 9.17 -24.87 -4.86
CA ASP A 92 8.14 -24.99 -5.89
C ASP A 92 7.59 -23.62 -6.32
N ILE A 93 7.99 -22.52 -5.64
CA ILE A 93 7.62 -21.17 -6.06
C ILE A 93 8.30 -20.87 -7.40
N PRO A 94 7.55 -20.45 -8.45
CA PRO A 94 8.16 -20.04 -9.71
C PRO A 94 9.26 -19.01 -9.50
N SER A 95 10.41 -19.21 -10.14
CA SER A 95 11.63 -18.42 -9.89
C SER A 95 11.45 -16.91 -10.10
N ASP A 96 10.66 -16.52 -11.08
CA ASP A 96 10.31 -15.13 -11.37
C ASP A 96 9.45 -14.53 -10.28
N LEU A 97 8.46 -15.25 -9.76
CA LEU A 97 7.66 -14.85 -8.61
C LEU A 97 8.50 -14.77 -7.35
N LEU A 98 9.36 -15.77 -7.11
CA LEU A 98 10.23 -15.83 -5.93
C LEU A 98 11.20 -14.63 -5.89
N GLU A 99 11.79 -14.23 -7.01
CA GLU A 99 12.65 -13.05 -7.10
C GLU A 99 11.91 -11.79 -6.61
N HIS A 100 10.69 -11.55 -7.13
CA HIS A 100 9.89 -10.40 -6.74
C HIS A 100 9.46 -10.45 -5.27
N VAL A 101 9.11 -11.63 -4.76
CA VAL A 101 8.73 -11.86 -3.37
C VAL A 101 9.91 -11.59 -2.43
N GLU A 102 11.08 -12.09 -2.75
CA GLU A 102 12.27 -11.84 -1.92
C GLU A 102 12.74 -10.39 -1.99
N ASP A 103 12.58 -9.73 -3.13
CA ASP A 103 12.87 -8.29 -3.27
C ASP A 103 12.04 -7.46 -2.27
N ILE A 104 10.73 -7.78 -2.07
CA ILE A 104 9.89 -7.07 -1.10
C ILE A 104 10.11 -7.53 0.34
N ILE A 105 10.42 -8.81 0.59
CA ILE A 105 10.70 -9.31 1.95
C ILE A 105 11.99 -8.70 2.51
N PHE A 106 13.02 -8.56 1.67
CA PHE A 106 14.34 -8.09 2.07
C PHE A 106 14.64 -6.64 1.66
N ALA A 107 13.65 -5.92 1.13
CA ALA A 107 13.82 -4.55 0.63
C ALA A 107 15.08 -4.40 -0.23
N ARG A 108 15.32 -5.35 -1.15
CA ARG A 108 16.57 -5.43 -1.93
C ARG A 108 16.72 -4.26 -2.91
N ARG A 109 15.63 -3.59 -3.25
CA ARG A 109 15.58 -2.52 -4.25
C ARG A 109 14.53 -1.47 -3.87
N PRO A 110 14.76 -0.20 -4.18
CA PRO A 110 13.80 0.87 -3.91
C PRO A 110 12.46 0.71 -4.68
N ASP A 111 12.51 0.06 -5.86
CA ASP A 111 11.35 -0.16 -6.74
C ASP A 111 10.69 -1.54 -6.54
N ALA A 112 11.05 -2.29 -5.49
CA ALA A 112 10.57 -3.65 -5.24
C ALA A 112 9.04 -3.73 -5.21
N THR A 113 8.38 -2.81 -4.50
CA THR A 113 6.92 -2.75 -4.40
C THR A 113 6.27 -2.53 -5.77
N ASP A 114 6.79 -1.61 -6.58
CA ASP A 114 6.24 -1.29 -7.90
C ASP A 114 6.40 -2.46 -8.87
N ARG A 115 7.55 -3.12 -8.85
CA ARG A 115 7.81 -4.33 -9.64
C ARG A 115 6.87 -5.46 -9.23
N MET A 116 6.70 -5.69 -7.94
CA MET A 116 5.80 -6.74 -7.44
C MET A 116 4.33 -6.45 -7.81
N VAL A 117 3.87 -5.20 -7.74
CA VAL A 117 2.52 -4.81 -8.17
C VAL A 117 2.31 -5.09 -9.66
N ALA A 118 3.27 -4.68 -10.51
CA ALA A 118 3.21 -4.93 -11.95
C ALA A 118 3.20 -6.43 -12.27
N PHE A 119 4.01 -7.22 -11.56
CA PHE A 119 4.06 -8.67 -11.71
C PHE A 119 2.76 -9.33 -11.24
N ALA A 120 2.19 -8.90 -10.11
CA ALA A 120 0.95 -9.43 -9.55
C ALA A 120 -0.26 -9.26 -10.50
N GLU A 121 -0.27 -8.19 -11.30
CA GLU A 121 -1.27 -7.98 -12.37
C GLU A 121 -1.16 -9.07 -13.45
N THR A 122 0.05 -9.52 -13.79
CA THR A 122 0.28 -10.58 -14.81
C THR A 122 -0.14 -11.96 -14.30
N VAL A 123 0.13 -12.28 -13.04
CA VAL A 123 -0.26 -13.54 -12.41
C VAL A 123 -1.77 -13.68 -12.33
N ARG A 124 -2.48 -12.57 -12.20
CA ARG A 124 -3.94 -12.52 -12.19
C ARG A 124 -4.59 -12.74 -13.56
N GLY A 125 -3.80 -12.78 -14.63
CA GLY A 125 -4.31 -12.89 -16.01
C GLY A 125 -4.72 -11.56 -16.63
N GLU A 126 -4.44 -10.44 -15.99
CA GLU A 126 -4.71 -9.07 -16.50
C GLU A 126 -3.46 -8.39 -17.10
N GLY A 127 -2.43 -9.17 -17.43
CA GLY A 127 -1.14 -8.68 -17.93
C GLY A 127 -1.20 -8.09 -19.32
N LYS A 128 -1.58 -6.83 -19.46
CA LYS A 128 -1.22 -6.01 -20.61
C LYS A 128 0.11 -5.31 -20.32
N LYS A 129 1.13 -5.53 -21.17
CA LYS A 129 2.34 -4.68 -21.17
C LYS A 129 1.87 -3.22 -21.20
N ARG A 130 2.23 -2.44 -20.20
CA ARG A 130 1.98 -0.99 -20.16
C ARG A 130 2.74 -0.33 -21.30
N VAL A 131 2.11 -0.17 -22.44
CA VAL A 131 2.44 0.90 -23.36
C VAL A 131 2.00 2.19 -22.64
N VAL A 132 2.85 3.20 -22.61
CA VAL A 132 2.49 4.52 -22.05
C VAL A 132 1.43 5.08 -23.00
N ASP A 133 0.19 4.80 -22.71
CA ASP A 133 -0.95 5.31 -23.46
C ASP A 133 -1.32 6.69 -22.87
N LEU A 134 -1.15 7.73 -23.68
CA LEU A 134 -1.50 9.10 -23.32
C LEU A 134 -2.85 9.53 -23.92
N SER A 135 -3.62 8.63 -24.51
CA SER A 135 -4.94 8.95 -25.11
C SER A 135 -5.91 9.54 -24.07
N TRP A 136 -5.75 9.16 -22.80
CA TRP A 136 -6.55 9.75 -21.70
C TRP A 136 -6.34 11.27 -21.53
N ARG A 137 -5.24 11.82 -22.07
CA ARG A 137 -4.99 13.28 -22.06
C ARG A 137 -5.93 14.07 -22.98
N GLU A 138 -6.58 13.42 -23.92
CA GLU A 138 -7.53 14.03 -24.84
C GLU A 138 -8.91 14.33 -24.19
N GLY A 139 -9.17 13.74 -23.01
CA GLY A 139 -10.39 13.96 -22.24
C GLY A 139 -10.46 15.36 -21.60
N ASP A 140 -11.64 15.73 -21.11
CA ASP A 140 -11.80 16.93 -20.30
C ASP A 140 -10.99 16.88 -19.00
N VAL A 141 -10.84 18.01 -18.32
CA VAL A 141 -10.00 18.11 -17.13
C VAL A 141 -10.50 17.22 -15.99
N ALA A 142 -11.81 17.05 -15.84
CA ALA A 142 -12.41 16.21 -14.81
C ALA A 142 -12.08 14.72 -15.07
N ALA A 143 -12.21 14.27 -16.30
CA ALA A 143 -11.83 12.91 -16.70
C ALA A 143 -10.33 12.66 -16.53
N ARG A 144 -9.49 13.65 -16.86
CA ARG A 144 -8.02 13.55 -16.68
C ARG A 144 -7.64 13.46 -15.22
N LEU A 145 -8.22 14.28 -14.34
CA LEU A 145 -7.98 14.22 -12.89
C LEU A 145 -8.43 12.87 -12.31
N SER A 146 -9.64 12.42 -12.66
CA SER A 146 -10.13 11.10 -12.24
C SER A 146 -9.21 9.97 -12.70
N HIS A 147 -8.77 9.98 -13.95
CA HIS A 147 -7.83 8.99 -14.49
C HIS A 147 -6.48 9.02 -13.74
N ALA A 148 -5.95 10.23 -13.51
CA ALA A 148 -4.68 10.39 -12.79
C ALA A 148 -4.76 9.83 -11.38
N LEU A 149 -5.87 10.02 -10.67
CA LEU A 149 -6.10 9.44 -9.34
C LEU A 149 -6.21 7.92 -9.39
N VAL A 150 -7.03 7.35 -10.29
CA VAL A 150 -7.22 5.90 -10.42
C VAL A 150 -5.90 5.20 -10.72
N HIS A 151 -5.03 5.80 -11.52
CA HIS A 151 -3.74 5.20 -11.92
C HIS A 151 -2.54 5.70 -11.09
N GLY A 152 -2.76 6.61 -10.11
CA GLY A 152 -1.71 7.16 -9.26
C GLY A 152 -0.67 7.98 -10.02
N ILE A 153 -1.07 8.65 -11.12
CA ILE A 153 -0.20 9.45 -11.98
C ILE A 153 -0.07 10.86 -11.40
N VAL A 154 1.15 11.29 -11.11
CA VAL A 154 1.41 12.62 -10.50
C VAL A 154 2.00 13.63 -11.47
N ASP A 155 2.49 13.20 -12.64
CA ASP A 155 3.27 14.04 -13.56
C ASP A 155 2.47 15.23 -14.10
N PHE A 156 1.15 15.08 -14.28
CA PHE A 156 0.26 16.11 -14.83
C PHE A 156 -0.67 16.72 -13.78
N ILE A 157 -0.64 16.20 -12.53
CA ILE A 157 -1.69 16.47 -11.55
C ILE A 157 -1.83 17.96 -11.21
N GLU A 158 -0.73 18.71 -11.08
CA GLU A 158 -0.76 20.13 -10.74
C GLU A 158 -1.30 20.96 -11.92
N ALA A 159 -0.87 20.67 -13.14
CA ALA A 159 -1.34 21.36 -14.34
C ALA A 159 -2.83 21.15 -14.58
N ASP A 160 -3.31 19.90 -14.41
CA ASP A 160 -4.73 19.57 -14.56
C ASP A 160 -5.55 20.17 -13.39
N THR A 161 -4.99 20.24 -12.19
CA THR A 161 -5.64 20.88 -11.03
C THR A 161 -5.79 22.38 -11.26
N GLU A 162 -4.77 23.04 -11.81
CA GLU A 162 -4.86 24.47 -12.15
C GLU A 162 -5.91 24.74 -13.24
N GLU A 163 -5.92 23.91 -14.28
CA GLU A 163 -6.93 24.03 -15.33
C GLU A 163 -8.35 23.86 -14.75
N ALA A 164 -8.55 22.87 -13.87
CA ALA A 164 -9.83 22.69 -13.18
C ALA A 164 -10.17 23.90 -12.31
N ARG A 165 -9.22 24.41 -11.51
CA ARG A 165 -9.42 25.59 -10.64
C ARG A 165 -9.95 26.80 -11.44
N LEU A 166 -9.48 26.99 -12.66
CA LEU A 166 -9.91 28.08 -13.53
C LEU A 166 -11.30 27.87 -14.14
N GLN A 167 -11.79 26.62 -14.17
CA GLN A 167 -13.11 26.26 -14.73
C GLN A 167 -14.22 26.23 -13.66
N TYR A 168 -13.86 25.95 -12.40
CA TYR A 168 -14.80 25.89 -11.27
C TYR A 168 -14.88 27.22 -10.55
N ALA A 169 -16.02 27.52 -9.93
CA ALA A 169 -16.23 28.80 -9.24
C ALA A 169 -15.39 28.93 -7.98
N ARG A 170 -15.12 27.78 -7.29
CA ARG A 170 -14.33 27.74 -6.07
C ARG A 170 -13.36 26.56 -6.08
N PRO A 171 -12.15 26.71 -5.49
CA PRO A 171 -11.18 25.62 -5.39
C PRO A 171 -11.74 24.36 -4.71
N LEU A 172 -12.61 24.54 -3.71
CA LEU A 172 -13.27 23.42 -3.02
C LEU A 172 -14.11 22.54 -3.94
N GLU A 173 -14.74 23.12 -4.97
CA GLU A 173 -15.54 22.36 -5.94
C GLU A 173 -14.69 21.42 -6.80
N VAL A 174 -13.43 21.70 -7.01
CA VAL A 174 -12.49 20.78 -7.67
C VAL A 174 -12.25 19.55 -6.80
N ILE A 175 -12.16 19.77 -5.48
CA ILE A 175 -11.97 18.66 -4.51
C ILE A 175 -13.25 17.82 -4.42
N GLU A 176 -14.40 18.47 -4.16
CA GLU A 176 -15.70 17.80 -3.95
C GLU A 176 -16.24 17.13 -5.22
N GLY A 177 -15.84 17.61 -6.41
CA GLY A 177 -16.21 17.05 -7.71
C GLY A 177 -15.16 16.06 -8.24
N PRO A 178 -14.37 16.45 -9.25
CA PRO A 178 -13.55 15.51 -10.02
C PRO A 178 -12.55 14.72 -9.19
N LEU A 179 -11.97 15.31 -8.13
CA LEU A 179 -11.02 14.59 -7.29
C LEU A 179 -11.72 13.54 -6.42
N MET A 180 -12.84 13.87 -5.77
CA MET A 180 -13.61 12.90 -4.98
C MET A 180 -14.27 11.84 -5.85
N ASP A 181 -14.70 12.17 -7.08
CA ASP A 181 -15.22 11.19 -8.02
C ASP A 181 -14.16 10.15 -8.41
N GLY A 182 -12.92 10.61 -8.68
CA GLY A 182 -11.79 9.71 -8.92
C GLY A 182 -11.48 8.82 -7.72
N MET A 183 -11.46 9.37 -6.51
CA MET A 183 -11.23 8.59 -5.28
C MET A 183 -12.35 7.61 -4.96
N ARG A 184 -13.59 7.90 -5.36
CA ARG A 184 -14.71 6.96 -5.24
C ARG A 184 -14.47 5.72 -6.11
N VAL A 185 -14.01 5.91 -7.35
CA VAL A 185 -13.64 4.80 -8.24
C VAL A 185 -12.50 3.97 -7.63
N VAL A 186 -11.49 4.61 -7.05
CA VAL A 186 -10.39 3.92 -6.32
C VAL A 186 -10.96 3.07 -5.18
N GLY A 187 -11.88 3.62 -4.38
CA GLY A 187 -12.54 2.92 -3.28
C GLY A 187 -13.32 1.69 -3.76
N ASP A 188 -14.09 1.83 -4.83
CA ASP A 188 -14.88 0.73 -5.42
C ASP A 188 -13.97 -0.39 -5.96
N LEU A 189 -12.89 -0.02 -6.65
CA LEU A 189 -11.90 -0.99 -7.18
C LEU A 189 -11.18 -1.72 -6.05
N PHE A 190 -10.79 -1.02 -5.00
CA PHE A 190 -10.15 -1.61 -3.83
C PHE A 190 -11.12 -2.53 -3.06
N GLY A 191 -12.34 -2.08 -2.82
CA GLY A 191 -13.40 -2.87 -2.17
C GLY A 191 -13.77 -4.13 -2.95
N ALA A 192 -13.77 -4.07 -4.29
CA ALA A 192 -13.98 -5.22 -5.17
C ALA A 192 -12.72 -6.13 -5.29
N GLY A 193 -11.63 -5.81 -4.61
CA GLY A 193 -10.36 -6.53 -4.72
C GLY A 193 -9.68 -6.40 -6.09
N LYS A 194 -10.04 -5.41 -6.90
CA LYS A 194 -9.45 -5.15 -8.23
C LYS A 194 -8.25 -4.20 -8.19
N MET A 195 -8.00 -3.58 -7.05
CA MET A 195 -6.88 -2.69 -6.80
C MET A 195 -6.15 -3.14 -5.54
N PHE A 196 -4.82 -3.07 -5.52
CA PHE A 196 -4.00 -3.40 -4.37
C PHE A 196 -3.71 -2.17 -3.52
N LEU A 197 -3.41 -2.37 -2.23
CA LEU A 197 -3.11 -1.28 -1.30
C LEU A 197 -2.02 -0.30 -1.81
N PRO A 198 -0.88 -0.74 -2.39
CA PRO A 198 0.12 0.18 -2.92
C PRO A 198 -0.43 1.12 -4.01
N GLN A 199 -1.38 0.64 -4.82
CA GLN A 199 -2.04 1.46 -5.83
C GLN A 199 -2.93 2.53 -5.19
N VAL A 200 -3.67 2.17 -4.12
CA VAL A 200 -4.48 3.13 -3.34
C VAL A 200 -3.59 4.20 -2.70
N VAL A 201 -2.42 3.82 -2.16
CA VAL A 201 -1.45 4.76 -1.60
C VAL A 201 -0.93 5.73 -2.67
N LYS A 202 -0.68 5.26 -3.91
CA LYS A 202 -0.30 6.13 -5.03
C LYS A 202 -1.43 7.10 -5.40
N SER A 203 -2.68 6.63 -5.43
CA SER A 203 -3.87 7.47 -5.65
C SER A 203 -4.00 8.55 -4.56
N ALA A 204 -3.81 8.18 -3.31
CA ALA A 204 -3.83 9.12 -2.18
C ALA A 204 -2.71 10.17 -2.28
N ARG A 205 -1.51 9.80 -2.74
CA ARG A 205 -0.42 10.76 -3.01
C ARG A 205 -0.79 11.76 -4.11
N ALA A 206 -1.41 11.29 -5.20
CA ALA A 206 -1.88 12.18 -6.28
C ALA A 206 -2.96 13.14 -5.77
N MET A 207 -3.94 12.62 -5.02
CA MET A 207 -4.97 13.43 -4.35
C MET A 207 -4.36 14.49 -3.44
N LYS A 208 -3.46 14.08 -2.54
CA LYS A 208 -2.78 15.00 -1.61
C LYS A 208 -2.01 16.09 -2.33
N ARG A 209 -1.35 15.79 -3.45
CA ARG A 209 -0.61 16.77 -4.26
C ARG A 209 -1.55 17.79 -4.91
N SER A 210 -2.69 17.34 -5.43
CA SER A 210 -3.71 18.24 -5.98
C SER A 210 -4.31 19.15 -4.90
N VAL A 211 -4.67 18.61 -3.73
CA VAL A 211 -5.20 19.39 -2.61
C VAL A 211 -4.18 20.43 -2.12
N ALA A 212 -2.90 20.04 -1.96
CA ALA A 212 -1.83 20.95 -1.57
C ALA A 212 -1.64 22.09 -2.58
N TYR A 213 -1.85 21.83 -3.88
CA TYR A 213 -1.85 22.88 -4.90
C TYR A 213 -3.01 23.87 -4.72
N LEU A 214 -4.20 23.40 -4.34
CA LEU A 214 -5.40 24.21 -4.17
C LEU A 214 -5.42 24.99 -2.86
N GLU A 215 -4.72 24.52 -1.83
CA GLU A 215 -4.76 25.08 -0.46
C GLU A 215 -4.50 26.59 -0.41
N PRO A 216 -3.48 27.17 -1.10
CA PRO A 216 -3.25 28.62 -1.08
C PRO A 216 -4.44 29.44 -1.62
N PHE A 217 -5.20 28.89 -2.55
CA PHE A 217 -6.35 29.57 -3.16
C PHE A 217 -7.64 29.43 -2.34
N MET A 218 -7.65 28.54 -1.33
CA MET A 218 -8.78 28.39 -0.41
C MET A 218 -8.75 29.42 0.72
N ASP A 219 -7.59 30.01 1.01
CA ASP A 219 -7.43 30.98 2.08
C ASP A 219 -8.08 32.33 1.75
N ASP A 220 -8.22 32.67 0.49
CA ASP A 220 -8.89 33.89 0.03
C ASP A 220 -10.41 33.85 0.26
N ASP A 221 -11.00 32.69 0.44
CA ASP A 221 -12.43 32.45 0.70
C ASP A 221 -12.80 32.50 2.20
N LYS A 222 -11.84 32.76 3.09
CA LYS A 222 -12.03 32.79 4.56
C LYS A 222 -12.95 33.89 5.09
N SER A 223 -13.56 34.72 4.24
CA SER A 223 -14.55 35.72 4.63
C SER A 223 -15.95 35.16 4.95
N ALA A 224 -16.20 33.88 4.69
CA ALA A 224 -17.43 33.22 5.06
C ALA A 224 -17.16 32.10 6.06
N SER A 225 -17.75 32.18 7.24
CA SER A 225 -17.69 31.22 8.35
C SER A 225 -18.33 29.84 8.01
N ASN A 226 -17.78 29.12 7.04
CA ASN A 226 -18.29 27.83 6.59
C ASN A 226 -17.38 26.65 6.99
N SER A 227 -16.67 26.75 8.12
CA SER A 227 -16.02 25.56 8.69
C SER A 227 -17.08 24.59 9.19
N GLN A 228 -17.20 23.43 8.60
CA GLN A 228 -18.10 22.36 9.05
C GLN A 228 -17.57 21.62 10.30
N GLY A 229 -16.53 22.14 10.93
CA GLY A 229 -15.91 21.57 12.12
C GLY A 229 -14.43 21.24 11.93
N LYS A 230 -13.84 20.69 12.99
CA LYS A 230 -12.44 20.23 12.98
C LYS A 230 -12.41 18.74 13.23
N ILE A 231 -11.72 17.99 12.37
CA ILE A 231 -11.46 16.57 12.54
C ILE A 231 -9.97 16.41 12.91
N VAL A 232 -9.69 15.72 13.99
CA VAL A 232 -8.32 15.36 14.39
C VAL A 232 -8.12 13.88 14.14
N MET A 233 -7.20 13.55 13.26
CA MET A 233 -6.80 12.16 12.97
C MET A 233 -5.39 11.93 13.48
N ALA A 234 -5.23 10.95 14.34
CA ALA A 234 -3.94 10.63 14.93
C ALA A 234 -3.80 9.14 15.20
N THR A 235 -2.59 8.63 15.04
CA THR A 235 -2.19 7.33 15.57
C THR A 235 -1.62 7.56 16.96
N VAL A 236 -2.13 6.85 17.96
CA VAL A 236 -1.63 7.00 19.34
C VAL A 236 -0.23 6.41 19.47
N LYS A 237 0.57 6.96 20.40
CA LYS A 237 1.93 6.47 20.62
C LYS A 237 1.92 4.99 20.98
N GLY A 238 2.67 4.19 20.21
CA GLY A 238 2.77 2.75 20.39
C GLY A 238 1.79 1.92 19.56
N ASP A 239 0.85 2.56 18.84
CA ASP A 239 0.01 1.88 17.86
C ASP A 239 0.74 1.85 16.50
N VAL A 240 0.63 0.71 15.80
CA VAL A 240 1.26 0.48 14.49
C VAL A 240 0.25 0.57 13.33
N HIS A 241 -1.04 0.79 13.62
CA HIS A 241 -2.13 0.81 12.65
C HIS A 241 -2.33 2.20 12.04
N ASP A 242 -1.30 2.73 11.37
CA ASP A 242 -1.38 4.08 10.81
C ASP A 242 -1.69 4.12 9.30
N ILE A 243 -1.81 2.97 8.63
CA ILE A 243 -2.14 2.90 7.20
C ILE A 243 -3.43 3.65 6.89
N GLY A 244 -4.50 3.42 7.66
CA GLY A 244 -5.79 4.10 7.47
C GLY A 244 -5.67 5.63 7.56
N LYS A 245 -4.94 6.14 8.55
CA LYS A 245 -4.68 7.58 8.70
C LYS A 245 -3.91 8.16 7.51
N ASN A 246 -2.95 7.41 6.95
CA ASN A 246 -2.12 7.89 5.85
C ASN A 246 -2.82 7.82 4.48
N ILE A 247 -3.91 7.06 4.36
CA ILE A 247 -4.73 6.96 3.15
C ILE A 247 -5.80 8.07 3.12
N VAL A 248 -6.35 8.44 4.26
CA VAL A 248 -7.35 9.51 4.44
C VAL A 248 -6.67 10.86 4.59
#